data_8d9095482ffc14258cbc4a865074ba5c
#
_entry.id   8d9095482ffc14258cbc4a865074ba5c
#
_cell.length_a   1.000
_cell.length_b   1.000
_cell.length_c   1.000
_cell.angle_alpha   90.00
_cell.angle_beta   90.00
_cell.angle_gamma   90.00
#
_symmetry.space_group_name_H-M   'P 1'
#
loop_
_entity.id
_entity.type
_entity.pdbx_description
1 polymer ?
#
loop_
_entity_poly.entity_id
_entity_poly.type
_entity_poly.pdbx_seq_one_letter_code
_entity_poly.pdbx_strand_id
1 'polypeptide(L)'
;MKILVTGGAGFIGSNFVRRTLEDAYPGLEGAEVVVLDALTYSGNLENLAPVAASPRYSFVHGDIRDAALLDTLFPSLDAVVHFAAESHVDRSVRDASIFVETNVLGTQQLLDAALRHDLERFVHVSTDEVYGSIAEGSWDEERALEPNSPYSASKAGSDLLARSYFRTHGLNVSITRCSNNYGSYHFPEKVIPLFVTNLIDDKHVPLYGEGNNIRDWLHVDDHTRAIAMVLIGGRAGQIYNIGGGTELTNRELTQLLLNSTGKDWSYVDRVADRLGHDLRYSVDISKIQAELGYAPQVPFEQGLADVVQWYRDNRSWWEPLKARAELS
;
A
#
# COMPACT_ATOMS: atom_id res chain seq x y z
N MET A 1 -2.03 -11.35 20.68
CA MET A 1 -0.92 -10.92 19.78
C MET A 1 -0.82 -9.41 19.81
N LYS A 2 0.40 -8.88 19.97
CA LYS A 2 0.68 -7.43 19.92
C LYS A 2 1.47 -7.11 18.66
N ILE A 3 0.89 -6.29 17.78
CA ILE A 3 1.38 -6.07 16.42
C ILE A 3 1.85 -4.62 16.28
N LEU A 4 3.09 -4.42 15.85
CA LEU A 4 3.55 -3.12 15.36
C LEU A 4 3.13 -2.96 13.89
N VAL A 5 2.40 -1.90 13.61
CA VAL A 5 2.03 -1.49 12.25
C VAL A 5 2.76 -0.20 11.92
N THR A 6 3.80 -0.29 11.11
CA THR A 6 4.52 0.90 10.65
C THR A 6 3.82 1.51 9.44
N GLY A 7 3.78 2.83 9.33
CA GLY A 7 2.99 3.49 8.28
C GLY A 7 1.47 3.33 8.48
N GLY A 8 1.05 3.09 9.73
CA GLY A 8 -0.33 2.81 10.07
C GLY A 8 -1.27 4.01 10.00
N ALA A 9 -0.76 5.23 9.86
CA ALA A 9 -1.57 6.43 9.58
C ALA A 9 -1.74 6.69 8.07
N GLY A 10 -1.09 5.90 7.20
CA GLY A 10 -1.27 5.94 5.74
C GLY A 10 -2.54 5.21 5.30
N PHE A 11 -2.79 5.18 3.99
CA PHE A 11 -4.00 4.58 3.39
C PHE A 11 -4.17 3.10 3.74
N ILE A 12 -3.24 2.23 3.29
CA ILE A 12 -3.35 0.77 3.45
C ILE A 12 -3.16 0.38 4.92
N GLY A 13 -2.14 0.97 5.58
CA GLY A 13 -1.84 0.68 6.98
C GLY A 13 -3.00 1.00 7.91
N SER A 14 -3.66 2.15 7.74
CA SER A 14 -4.82 2.51 8.57
C SER A 14 -6.02 1.59 8.34
N ASN A 15 -6.21 1.09 7.12
CA ASN A 15 -7.24 0.09 6.86
C ASN A 15 -6.95 -1.22 7.61
N PHE A 16 -5.70 -1.70 7.55
CA PHE A 16 -5.28 -2.87 8.32
C PHE A 16 -5.51 -2.68 9.83
N VAL A 17 -5.13 -1.51 10.37
CA VAL A 17 -5.33 -1.19 11.81
C VAL A 17 -6.81 -1.19 12.18
N ARG A 18 -7.67 -0.49 11.42
CA ARG A 18 -9.11 -0.44 11.71
C ARG A 18 -9.72 -1.83 11.69
N ARG A 19 -9.49 -2.59 10.62
CA ARG A 19 -10.06 -3.94 10.45
C ARG A 19 -9.56 -4.92 11.51
N THR A 20 -8.29 -4.81 11.94
CA THR A 20 -7.76 -5.64 13.05
C THR A 20 -8.48 -5.31 14.37
N LEU A 21 -8.66 -4.02 14.68
CA LEU A 21 -9.31 -3.59 15.93
C LEU A 21 -10.83 -3.81 15.93
N GLU A 22 -11.44 -3.96 14.76
CA GLU A 22 -12.84 -4.40 14.54
C GLU A 22 -12.99 -5.93 14.62
N ASP A 23 -11.92 -6.68 14.87
CA ASP A 23 -11.87 -8.15 14.87
C ASP A 23 -12.33 -8.77 13.54
N ALA A 24 -12.07 -8.08 12.41
CA ALA A 24 -12.51 -8.50 11.08
C ALA A 24 -11.64 -9.62 10.47
N TYR A 25 -10.50 -9.93 11.06
CA TYR A 25 -9.58 -10.95 10.53
C TYR A 25 -9.54 -12.18 11.44
N PRO A 26 -10.03 -13.35 10.94
CA PRO A 26 -9.92 -14.61 11.67
C PRO A 26 -8.48 -14.90 12.11
N GLY A 27 -8.28 -15.15 13.41
CA GLY A 27 -6.98 -15.41 14.02
C GLY A 27 -6.25 -14.15 14.54
N LEU A 28 -6.83 -12.95 14.37
CA LEU A 28 -6.34 -11.69 14.97
C LEU A 28 -7.32 -11.10 15.98
N GLU A 29 -8.35 -11.85 16.38
CA GLU A 29 -9.32 -11.39 17.37
C GLU A 29 -8.64 -11.03 18.69
N GLY A 30 -8.96 -9.87 19.22
CA GLY A 30 -8.36 -9.37 20.46
C GLY A 30 -6.91 -8.88 20.31
N ALA A 31 -6.36 -8.79 19.12
CA ALA A 31 -5.01 -8.28 18.90
C ALA A 31 -4.86 -6.83 19.36
N GLU A 32 -3.72 -6.50 19.97
CA GLU A 32 -3.30 -5.15 20.29
C GLU A 32 -2.48 -4.58 19.13
N VAL A 33 -2.71 -3.33 18.80
CA VAL A 33 -2.02 -2.66 17.69
C VAL A 33 -1.27 -1.44 18.20
N VAL A 34 0.04 -1.42 17.95
CA VAL A 34 0.91 -0.26 18.11
C VAL A 34 1.17 0.31 16.73
N VAL A 35 0.74 1.53 16.45
CA VAL A 35 1.04 2.23 15.19
C VAL A 35 2.29 3.06 15.37
N LEU A 36 3.29 2.87 14.50
CA LEU A 36 4.45 3.74 14.35
C LEU A 36 4.36 4.47 13.02
N ASP A 37 4.29 5.80 13.06
CA ASP A 37 4.20 6.62 11.85
C ASP A 37 4.92 7.96 12.04
N ALA A 38 5.68 8.38 11.04
CA ALA A 38 6.40 9.64 11.04
C ALA A 38 5.52 10.84 10.65
N LEU A 39 4.25 10.59 10.27
CA LEU A 39 3.28 11.59 9.80
C LEU A 39 3.86 12.52 8.72
N THR A 40 4.54 11.90 7.74
CA THR A 40 5.03 12.61 6.56
C THR A 40 3.86 13.08 5.68
N TYR A 41 4.06 13.34 4.40
CA TYR A 41 3.07 13.99 3.56
C TYR A 41 1.71 13.24 3.45
N SER A 42 1.70 11.90 3.48
CA SER A 42 0.51 11.07 3.35
C SER A 42 -0.01 10.49 4.66
N GLY A 43 0.75 10.60 5.75
CA GLY A 43 0.32 10.19 7.09
C GLY A 43 -0.76 11.13 7.64
N ASN A 44 -1.88 10.56 8.09
CA ASN A 44 -3.00 11.33 8.62
C ASN A 44 -3.70 10.58 9.77
N LEU A 45 -3.67 11.14 10.97
CA LEU A 45 -4.30 10.54 12.15
C LEU A 45 -5.83 10.42 12.04
N GLU A 46 -6.48 11.27 11.21
CA GLU A 46 -7.90 11.16 10.93
C GLU A 46 -8.28 9.80 10.30
N ASN A 47 -7.34 9.13 9.65
CA ASN A 47 -7.53 7.77 9.13
C ASN A 47 -7.78 6.74 10.24
N LEU A 48 -7.34 7.04 11.46
CA LEU A 48 -7.43 6.17 12.64
C LEU A 48 -8.48 6.66 13.65
N ALA A 49 -9.14 7.81 13.39
CA ALA A 49 -10.16 8.37 14.27
C ALA A 49 -11.26 7.36 14.65
N PRO A 50 -11.75 6.47 13.74
CA PRO A 50 -12.78 5.49 14.08
C PRO A 50 -12.37 4.50 15.20
N VAL A 51 -11.07 4.25 15.37
CA VAL A 51 -10.55 3.28 16.35
C VAL A 51 -9.70 3.91 17.44
N ALA A 52 -9.56 5.23 17.46
CA ALA A 52 -8.70 5.95 18.40
C ALA A 52 -9.07 5.75 19.88
N ALA A 53 -10.33 5.42 20.18
CA ALA A 53 -10.81 5.15 21.53
C ALA A 53 -10.65 3.66 21.96
N SER A 54 -10.17 2.79 21.09
CA SER A 54 -9.97 1.37 21.43
C SER A 54 -8.86 1.21 22.48
N PRO A 55 -9.09 0.46 23.56
CA PRO A 55 -8.04 0.17 24.54
C PRO A 55 -6.91 -0.72 23.99
N ARG A 56 -7.12 -1.33 22.83
CA ARG A 56 -6.14 -2.17 22.12
C ARG A 56 -5.29 -1.36 21.11
N TYR A 57 -5.51 -0.05 20.99
CA TYR A 57 -4.81 0.85 20.08
C TYR A 57 -3.82 1.72 20.85
N SER A 58 -2.63 1.89 20.29
CA SER A 58 -1.69 2.93 20.70
C SER A 58 -0.97 3.51 19.49
N PHE A 59 -0.59 4.79 19.59
CA PHE A 59 0.12 5.51 18.54
C PHE A 59 1.46 6.03 19.05
N VAL A 60 2.50 5.83 18.25
CA VAL A 60 3.85 6.35 18.46
C VAL A 60 4.20 7.22 17.25
N HIS A 61 4.44 8.51 17.48
CA HIS A 61 5.02 9.38 16.46
C HIS A 61 6.51 9.15 16.40
N GLY A 62 7.01 8.64 15.28
CA GLY A 62 8.43 8.35 15.12
C GLY A 62 8.77 7.79 13.74
N ASP A 63 10.07 7.77 13.47
CA ASP A 63 10.62 7.31 12.19
C ASP A 63 11.16 5.89 12.34
N ILE A 64 10.92 5.04 11.34
CA ILE A 64 11.44 3.67 11.28
C ILE A 64 12.98 3.62 11.19
N ARG A 65 13.63 4.74 10.90
CA ARG A 65 15.10 4.90 10.90
C ARG A 65 15.69 5.14 12.29
N ASP A 66 14.87 5.42 13.29
CA ASP A 66 15.31 5.65 14.67
C ASP A 66 15.50 4.32 15.42
N ALA A 67 16.73 3.79 15.37
CA ALA A 67 17.08 2.53 16.02
C ALA A 67 16.84 2.55 17.54
N ALA A 68 17.05 3.68 18.23
CA ALA A 68 16.83 3.79 19.65
C ALA A 68 15.34 3.69 20.01
N LEU A 69 14.47 4.33 19.21
CA LEU A 69 13.03 4.18 19.35
C LEU A 69 12.59 2.74 19.12
N LEU A 70 13.09 2.09 18.06
CA LEU A 70 12.76 0.70 17.76
C LEU A 70 13.15 -0.23 18.91
N ASP A 71 14.33 -0.04 19.51
CA ASP A 71 14.78 -0.84 20.67
C ASP A 71 13.89 -0.67 21.91
N THR A 72 13.12 0.42 22.03
CA THR A 72 12.13 0.59 23.09
C THR A 72 10.81 -0.11 22.80
N LEU A 73 10.44 -0.25 21.52
CA LEU A 73 9.15 -0.81 21.09
C LEU A 73 9.17 -2.35 21.00
N PHE A 74 10.21 -2.89 20.37
CA PHE A 74 10.29 -4.30 19.99
C PHE A 74 10.18 -5.31 21.13
N PRO A 75 10.73 -5.09 22.33
CA PRO A 75 10.65 -6.08 23.41
C PRO A 75 9.23 -6.52 23.83
N SER A 76 8.21 -5.74 23.46
CA SER A 76 6.81 -6.02 23.81
C SER A 76 5.98 -6.54 22.65
N LEU A 77 6.59 -6.78 21.47
CA LEU A 77 5.88 -7.11 20.24
C LEU A 77 5.98 -8.61 19.92
N ASP A 78 4.89 -9.16 19.38
CA ASP A 78 4.85 -10.49 18.81
C ASP A 78 5.11 -10.44 17.28
N ALA A 79 4.62 -9.38 16.63
CA ALA A 79 4.69 -9.27 15.17
C ALA A 79 4.87 -7.84 14.68
N VAL A 80 5.39 -7.72 13.44
CA VAL A 80 5.47 -6.48 12.67
C VAL A 80 4.77 -6.65 11.32
N VAL A 81 3.92 -5.67 10.96
CA VAL A 81 3.44 -5.48 9.60
C VAL A 81 3.96 -4.14 9.09
N HIS A 82 4.85 -4.18 8.12
CA HIS A 82 5.62 -3.03 7.67
C HIS A 82 5.03 -2.41 6.41
N PHE A 83 4.24 -1.31 6.58
CA PHE A 83 3.69 -0.52 5.47
C PHE A 83 4.44 0.78 5.23
N ALA A 84 5.24 1.27 6.19
CA ALA A 84 5.91 2.56 6.06
C ALA A 84 6.82 2.58 4.84
N ALA A 85 6.57 3.53 3.94
CA ALA A 85 7.35 3.73 2.72
C ALA A 85 7.08 5.11 2.12
N GLU A 86 8.07 5.67 1.46
CA GLU A 86 7.84 6.68 0.42
C GLU A 86 7.30 5.97 -0.82
N SER A 87 6.18 6.46 -1.43
CA SER A 87 5.43 5.68 -2.42
C SER A 87 5.00 6.45 -3.68
N HIS A 88 5.40 7.71 -3.84
CA HIS A 88 5.00 8.51 -5.00
C HIS A 88 6.05 8.49 -6.10
N VAL A 89 5.77 7.81 -7.23
CA VAL A 89 6.72 7.60 -8.33
C VAL A 89 7.28 8.93 -8.85
N ASP A 90 6.44 9.96 -9.12
CA ASP A 90 6.91 11.24 -9.67
C ASP A 90 7.85 11.98 -8.71
N ARG A 91 7.64 11.85 -7.39
CA ARG A 91 8.57 12.39 -6.38
C ARG A 91 9.89 11.63 -6.43
N SER A 92 9.88 10.31 -6.62
CA SER A 92 11.10 9.50 -6.70
C SER A 92 11.97 9.85 -7.92
N VAL A 93 11.35 10.26 -9.01
CA VAL A 93 12.07 10.73 -10.22
C VAL A 93 12.74 12.08 -9.98
N ARG A 94 12.15 12.95 -9.13
CA ARG A 94 12.72 14.25 -8.77
C ARG A 94 13.85 14.14 -7.74
N ASP A 95 13.63 13.33 -6.70
CA ASP A 95 14.60 13.06 -5.63
C ASP A 95 14.44 11.62 -5.14
N ALA A 96 15.43 10.78 -5.45
CA ALA A 96 15.46 9.39 -5.04
C ALA A 96 15.99 9.18 -3.61
N SER A 97 16.66 10.16 -3.02
CA SER A 97 17.40 10.00 -1.77
C SER A 97 16.49 9.57 -0.63
N ILE A 98 15.39 10.27 -0.43
CA ILE A 98 14.44 9.95 0.65
C ILE A 98 13.81 8.55 0.49
N PHE A 99 13.66 8.07 -0.76
CA PHE A 99 13.16 6.71 -1.03
C PHE A 99 14.17 5.65 -0.60
N VAL A 100 15.47 5.86 -0.85
CA VAL A 100 16.52 4.96 -0.39
C VAL A 100 16.61 4.98 1.15
N GLU A 101 16.61 6.16 1.74
CA GLU A 101 16.65 6.31 3.20
C GLU A 101 15.46 5.64 3.89
N THR A 102 14.25 5.89 3.42
CA THR A 102 13.04 5.36 4.07
C THR A 102 12.84 3.88 3.71
N ASN A 103 12.81 3.55 2.42
CA ASN A 103 12.39 2.22 1.98
C ASN A 103 13.50 1.17 2.17
N VAL A 104 14.77 1.54 2.02
CA VAL A 104 15.89 0.58 2.15
C VAL A 104 16.47 0.63 3.56
N LEU A 105 17.01 1.79 3.98
CA LEU A 105 17.62 1.91 5.31
C LEU A 105 16.59 1.73 6.43
N GLY A 106 15.41 2.34 6.33
CA GLY A 106 14.35 2.17 7.33
C GLY A 106 13.89 0.72 7.47
N THR A 107 13.74 0.00 6.35
CA THR A 107 13.45 -1.45 6.39
C THR A 107 14.58 -2.24 7.06
N GLN A 108 15.84 -1.92 6.74
CA GLN A 108 16.99 -2.57 7.36
C GLN A 108 17.00 -2.36 8.89
N GLN A 109 16.71 -1.16 9.39
CA GLN A 109 16.62 -0.89 10.83
C GLN A 109 15.54 -1.71 11.53
N LEU A 110 14.36 -1.87 10.89
CA LEU A 110 13.28 -2.73 11.40
C LEU A 110 13.68 -4.21 11.43
N LEU A 111 14.33 -4.70 10.39
CA LEU A 111 14.80 -6.09 10.32
C LEU A 111 15.90 -6.37 11.37
N ASP A 112 16.81 -5.42 11.59
CA ASP A 112 17.80 -5.53 12.65
C ASP A 112 17.17 -5.55 14.04
N ALA A 113 16.19 -4.69 14.29
CA ALA A 113 15.45 -4.70 15.55
C ALA A 113 14.70 -6.02 15.74
N ALA A 114 14.03 -6.52 14.67
CA ALA A 114 13.36 -7.82 14.69
C ALA A 114 14.31 -8.97 15.06
N LEU A 115 15.52 -8.94 14.51
CA LEU A 115 16.54 -9.96 14.82
C LEU A 115 17.06 -9.83 16.25
N ARG A 116 17.38 -8.61 16.71
CA ARG A 116 17.91 -8.37 18.06
C ARG A 116 16.93 -8.76 19.17
N HIS A 117 15.63 -8.65 18.92
CA HIS A 117 14.57 -8.89 19.89
C HIS A 117 13.78 -10.18 19.66
N ASP A 118 14.33 -11.10 18.85
CA ASP A 118 13.75 -12.42 18.56
C ASP A 118 12.26 -12.35 18.15
N LEU A 119 11.91 -11.39 17.29
CA LEU A 119 10.52 -11.18 16.85
C LEU A 119 9.94 -12.44 16.20
N GLU A 120 8.76 -12.86 16.61
CA GLU A 120 8.14 -14.10 16.13
C GLU A 120 7.74 -14.02 14.66
N ARG A 121 7.26 -12.84 14.19
CA ARG A 121 6.71 -12.71 12.84
C ARG A 121 6.92 -11.32 12.24
N PHE A 122 7.39 -11.27 10.99
CA PHE A 122 7.53 -10.05 10.22
C PHE A 122 6.86 -10.18 8.85
N VAL A 123 5.95 -9.26 8.49
CA VAL A 123 5.38 -9.14 7.14
C VAL A 123 5.86 -7.85 6.51
N HIS A 124 6.64 -7.96 5.43
CA HIS A 124 7.09 -6.83 4.62
C HIS A 124 6.12 -6.60 3.48
N VAL A 125 5.47 -5.44 3.45
CA VAL A 125 4.52 -5.07 2.39
C VAL A 125 5.26 -4.36 1.26
N SER A 126 5.28 -4.97 0.09
CA SER A 126 5.92 -4.49 -1.13
C SER A 126 4.90 -4.26 -2.25
N THR A 127 5.33 -4.15 -3.48
CA THR A 127 4.56 -3.80 -4.66
C THR A 127 4.94 -4.69 -5.84
N ASP A 128 4.01 -4.90 -6.77
CA ASP A 128 4.24 -5.57 -8.05
C ASP A 128 5.17 -4.77 -8.99
N GLU A 129 5.29 -3.47 -8.77
CA GLU A 129 6.19 -2.61 -9.56
C GLU A 129 7.66 -3.03 -9.51
N VAL A 130 8.05 -3.86 -8.51
CA VAL A 130 9.40 -4.42 -8.41
C VAL A 130 9.74 -5.40 -9.54
N TYR A 131 8.72 -5.98 -10.18
CA TYR A 131 8.91 -6.91 -11.32
C TYR A 131 9.17 -6.21 -12.64
N GLY A 132 8.81 -4.92 -12.75
CA GLY A 132 8.80 -4.18 -14.01
C GLY A 132 7.57 -4.49 -14.88
N SER A 133 7.61 -4.07 -16.14
CA SER A 133 6.48 -4.18 -17.05
C SER A 133 6.37 -5.57 -17.70
N ILE A 134 5.13 -6.04 -17.90
CA ILE A 134 4.82 -7.29 -18.59
C ILE A 134 3.82 -7.05 -19.73
N ALA A 135 4.13 -7.50 -20.93
CA ALA A 135 3.24 -7.35 -22.09
C ALA A 135 2.08 -8.35 -22.06
N GLU A 136 2.36 -9.60 -21.76
CA GLU A 136 1.40 -10.71 -21.75
C GLU A 136 1.63 -11.65 -20.55
N GLY A 137 0.60 -12.31 -20.07
CA GLY A 137 0.64 -13.18 -18.90
C GLY A 137 0.71 -12.42 -17.58
N SER A 138 1.20 -13.05 -16.52
CA SER A 138 1.32 -12.49 -15.18
C SER A 138 2.60 -12.98 -14.53
N TRP A 139 3.24 -12.14 -13.71
CA TRP A 139 4.45 -12.50 -12.97
C TRP A 139 4.12 -13.39 -11.76
N ASP A 140 4.79 -14.53 -11.65
CA ASP A 140 4.85 -15.29 -10.41
C ASP A 140 5.92 -14.74 -9.46
N GLU A 141 6.00 -15.30 -8.24
CA GLU A 141 6.93 -14.85 -7.21
C GLU A 141 8.39 -15.19 -7.48
N GLU A 142 8.69 -16.07 -8.42
CA GLU A 142 10.06 -16.50 -8.79
C GLU A 142 10.70 -15.57 -9.84
N ARG A 143 9.93 -14.67 -10.43
CA ARG A 143 10.43 -13.70 -11.41
C ARG A 143 11.54 -12.83 -10.82
N ALA A 144 12.58 -12.59 -11.60
CA ALA A 144 13.63 -11.61 -11.28
C ALA A 144 13.05 -10.21 -11.18
N LEU A 145 13.61 -9.39 -10.29
CA LEU A 145 13.18 -8.00 -10.11
C LEU A 145 13.84 -7.11 -11.16
N GLU A 146 13.03 -6.38 -11.91
CA GLU A 146 13.47 -5.49 -13.01
C GLU A 146 12.76 -4.11 -12.91
N PRO A 147 12.88 -3.39 -11.77
CA PRO A 147 12.15 -2.15 -11.52
C PRO A 147 12.59 -1.02 -12.46
N ASN A 148 11.62 -0.19 -12.92
CA ASN A 148 11.88 0.88 -13.89
C ASN A 148 11.84 2.31 -13.29
N SER A 149 11.50 2.45 -12.00
CA SER A 149 11.51 3.74 -11.30
C SER A 149 12.39 3.73 -10.06
N PRO A 150 12.89 4.89 -9.57
CA PRO A 150 13.62 4.94 -8.31
C PRO A 150 12.79 4.42 -7.11
N TYR A 151 11.47 4.68 -7.09
CA TYR A 151 10.56 4.11 -6.10
C TYR A 151 10.58 2.58 -6.15
N SER A 152 10.27 1.98 -7.30
CA SER A 152 10.22 0.53 -7.42
C SER A 152 11.58 -0.13 -7.19
N ALA A 153 12.68 0.54 -7.58
CA ALA A 153 14.04 0.10 -7.27
C ALA A 153 14.32 0.09 -5.75
N SER A 154 13.87 1.12 -5.02
CA SER A 154 14.01 1.16 -3.56
C SER A 154 13.19 0.07 -2.86
N LYS A 155 11.98 -0.24 -3.36
CA LYS A 155 11.16 -1.35 -2.88
C LYS A 155 11.77 -2.70 -3.19
N ALA A 156 12.34 -2.88 -4.39
CA ALA A 156 13.11 -4.10 -4.72
C ALA A 156 14.32 -4.28 -3.79
N GLY A 157 15.01 -3.19 -3.45
CA GLY A 157 16.10 -3.21 -2.47
C GLY A 157 15.65 -3.68 -1.09
N SER A 158 14.51 -3.20 -0.60
CA SER A 158 13.95 -3.65 0.69
C SER A 158 13.47 -5.11 0.66
N ASP A 159 12.89 -5.58 -0.45
CA ASP A 159 12.53 -6.99 -0.65
C ASP A 159 13.76 -7.90 -0.55
N LEU A 160 14.85 -7.52 -1.22
CA LEU A 160 16.10 -8.29 -1.21
C LEU A 160 16.73 -8.32 0.18
N LEU A 161 16.65 -7.21 0.95
CA LEU A 161 17.07 -7.18 2.35
C LEU A 161 16.22 -8.13 3.19
N ALA A 162 14.92 -8.04 3.15
CA ALA A 162 14.03 -8.93 3.90
C ALA A 162 14.31 -10.40 3.59
N ARG A 163 14.46 -10.74 2.30
CA ARG A 163 14.84 -12.10 1.87
C ARG A 163 16.21 -12.52 2.42
N SER A 164 17.19 -11.61 2.45
CA SER A 164 18.53 -11.92 2.96
C SER A 164 18.54 -12.21 4.46
N TYR A 165 17.72 -11.50 5.25
CA TYR A 165 17.60 -11.76 6.70
C TYR A 165 17.01 -13.14 7.00
N PHE A 166 16.04 -13.59 6.22
CA PHE A 166 15.60 -14.99 6.30
C PHE A 166 16.72 -15.96 5.95
N ARG A 167 17.41 -15.76 4.82
CA ARG A 167 18.45 -16.67 4.32
C ARG A 167 19.67 -16.76 5.23
N THR A 168 20.08 -15.64 5.81
CA THR A 168 21.29 -15.52 6.63
C THR A 168 21.05 -15.81 8.10
N HIS A 169 19.93 -15.32 8.64
CA HIS A 169 19.67 -15.33 10.07
C HIS A 169 18.45 -16.19 10.48
N GLY A 170 17.67 -16.68 9.52
CA GLY A 170 16.47 -17.46 9.82
C GLY A 170 15.29 -16.61 10.32
N LEU A 171 15.35 -15.26 10.17
CA LEU A 171 14.28 -14.38 10.61
C LEU A 171 12.96 -14.77 9.93
N ASN A 172 11.89 -14.95 10.72
CA ASN A 172 10.59 -15.32 10.21
C ASN A 172 9.91 -14.15 9.50
N VAL A 173 10.38 -13.82 8.29
CA VAL A 173 9.85 -12.76 7.45
C VAL A 173 9.13 -13.35 6.24
N SER A 174 7.96 -12.81 5.90
CA SER A 174 7.28 -13.00 4.62
C SER A 174 7.15 -11.67 3.89
N ILE A 175 7.14 -11.71 2.57
CA ILE A 175 7.02 -10.54 1.71
C ILE A 175 5.69 -10.63 0.96
N THR A 176 4.96 -9.52 0.84
CA THR A 176 3.79 -9.44 -0.04
C THR A 176 4.06 -8.44 -1.15
N ARG A 177 3.64 -8.75 -2.37
CA ARG A 177 3.70 -7.84 -3.53
C ARG A 177 2.31 -7.64 -4.08
N CYS A 178 1.79 -6.43 -3.95
CA CYS A 178 0.41 -6.14 -4.32
C CYS A 178 0.31 -5.34 -5.60
N SER A 179 -0.81 -5.52 -6.31
CA SER A 179 -1.24 -4.67 -7.41
C SER A 179 -1.79 -3.31 -6.93
N ASN A 180 -2.28 -2.47 -7.85
CA ASN A 180 -2.71 -1.11 -7.54
C ASN A 180 -3.92 -1.07 -6.61
N ASN A 181 -3.74 -0.45 -5.45
CA ASN A 181 -4.79 -0.36 -4.44
C ASN A 181 -5.74 0.82 -4.67
N TYR A 182 -7.02 0.62 -4.34
CA TYR A 182 -8.03 1.68 -4.27
C TYR A 182 -8.95 1.47 -3.07
N GLY A 183 -9.58 2.55 -2.58
CA GLY A 183 -10.46 2.47 -1.42
C GLY A 183 -10.64 3.83 -0.75
N SER A 184 -11.42 3.84 0.35
CA SER A 184 -11.61 5.00 1.22
C SER A 184 -10.30 5.39 1.92
N TYR A 185 -10.15 6.66 2.27
CA TYR A 185 -8.94 7.22 2.92
C TYR A 185 -7.67 7.20 2.06
N HIS A 186 -7.78 6.99 0.73
CA HIS A 186 -6.64 7.07 -0.16
C HIS A 186 -6.26 8.54 -0.41
N PHE A 187 -4.98 8.89 -0.20
CA PHE A 187 -4.49 10.27 -0.29
C PHE A 187 -4.77 10.88 -1.68
N PRO A 188 -5.28 12.14 -1.78
CA PRO A 188 -5.86 12.70 -3.00
C PRO A 188 -4.86 13.14 -4.08
N GLU A 189 -3.64 12.58 -4.09
CA GLU A 189 -2.66 12.71 -5.18
C GLU A 189 -2.66 11.51 -6.14
N LYS A 190 -3.24 10.37 -5.70
CA LYS A 190 -3.30 9.14 -6.52
C LYS A 190 -4.49 9.21 -7.48
N VAL A 191 -4.39 8.47 -8.60
CA VAL A 191 -5.30 8.65 -9.76
C VAL A 191 -6.79 8.62 -9.40
N ILE A 192 -7.27 7.59 -8.67
CA ILE A 192 -8.70 7.49 -8.33
C ILE A 192 -9.15 8.64 -7.44
N PRO A 193 -8.55 8.90 -6.26
CA PRO A 193 -9.01 10.01 -5.42
C PRO A 193 -8.75 11.39 -6.03
N LEU A 194 -7.68 11.58 -6.80
CA LEU A 194 -7.44 12.82 -7.52
C LEU A 194 -8.56 13.11 -8.52
N PHE A 195 -8.91 12.12 -9.35
CA PHE A 195 -9.96 12.28 -10.36
C PHE A 195 -11.32 12.48 -9.69
N VAL A 196 -11.67 11.64 -8.73
CA VAL A 196 -12.95 11.76 -8.01
C VAL A 196 -13.12 13.14 -7.38
N THR A 197 -12.11 13.61 -6.63
CA THR A 197 -12.19 14.91 -5.94
C THR A 197 -12.17 16.10 -6.91
N ASN A 198 -11.44 16.00 -8.04
CA ASN A 198 -11.48 17.02 -9.09
C ASN A 198 -12.86 17.07 -9.75
N LEU A 199 -13.40 15.92 -10.17
CA LEU A 199 -14.70 15.86 -10.86
C LEU A 199 -15.87 16.28 -9.95
N ILE A 200 -15.79 16.01 -8.63
CA ILE A 200 -16.77 16.54 -7.64
C ILE A 200 -16.71 18.07 -7.57
N ASP A 201 -15.52 18.67 -7.74
CA ASP A 201 -15.29 20.11 -7.73
C ASP A 201 -15.45 20.78 -9.11
N ASP A 202 -16.02 20.09 -10.10
CA ASP A 202 -16.12 20.58 -11.48
C ASP A 202 -14.77 20.98 -12.11
N LYS A 203 -13.68 20.33 -11.66
CA LYS A 203 -12.31 20.52 -12.19
C LYS A 203 -11.93 19.43 -13.17
N HIS A 204 -11.00 19.77 -14.08
CA HIS A 204 -10.45 18.80 -15.03
C HIS A 204 -9.51 17.80 -14.38
N VAL A 205 -9.33 16.66 -15.05
CA VAL A 205 -8.45 15.57 -14.64
C VAL A 205 -7.36 15.31 -15.69
N PRO A 206 -6.09 15.11 -15.26
CA PRO A 206 -4.99 14.87 -16.19
C PRO A 206 -4.92 13.40 -16.61
N LEU A 207 -5.01 13.11 -17.89
CA LEU A 207 -4.75 11.79 -18.46
C LEU A 207 -3.36 11.78 -19.12
N TYR A 208 -2.45 10.94 -18.63
CA TYR A 208 -1.11 10.78 -19.18
C TYR A 208 -1.16 10.10 -20.55
N GLY A 209 -0.55 10.74 -21.57
CA GLY A 209 -0.49 10.24 -22.93
C GLY A 209 -1.86 9.89 -23.51
N GLU A 210 -2.00 8.69 -24.05
CA GLU A 210 -3.27 8.16 -24.58
C GLU A 210 -4.08 7.36 -23.51
N GLY A 211 -3.51 7.14 -22.32
CA GLY A 211 -4.14 6.38 -21.26
C GLY A 211 -4.14 4.87 -21.48
N ASN A 212 -3.19 4.35 -22.26
CA ASN A 212 -3.12 2.92 -22.63
C ASN A 212 -2.45 2.05 -21.54
N ASN A 213 -1.86 2.66 -20.52
CA ASN A 213 -1.22 1.91 -19.42
C ASN A 213 -2.27 1.12 -18.66
N ILE A 214 -2.00 -0.16 -18.43
CA ILE A 214 -2.91 -1.11 -17.80
C ILE A 214 -2.49 -1.34 -16.35
N ARG A 215 -3.46 -1.37 -15.45
CA ARG A 215 -3.26 -1.66 -14.01
C ARG A 215 -4.27 -2.69 -13.56
N ASP A 216 -3.83 -3.62 -12.73
CA ASP A 216 -4.69 -4.49 -11.95
C ASP A 216 -5.13 -3.77 -10.68
N TRP A 217 -6.45 -3.71 -10.44
CA TRP A 217 -7.04 -2.94 -9.35
C TRP A 217 -7.49 -3.84 -8.21
N LEU A 218 -6.95 -3.56 -7.02
CA LEU A 218 -7.16 -4.32 -5.79
C LEU A 218 -7.83 -3.44 -4.74
N HIS A 219 -9.01 -3.84 -4.26
CA HIS A 219 -9.66 -3.13 -3.17
C HIS A 219 -8.84 -3.24 -1.87
N VAL A 220 -8.72 -2.15 -1.13
CA VAL A 220 -7.87 -2.08 0.08
C VAL A 220 -8.29 -3.10 1.15
N ASP A 221 -9.59 -3.43 1.28
CA ASP A 221 -10.09 -4.45 2.19
C ASP A 221 -9.59 -5.85 1.81
N ASP A 222 -9.57 -6.18 0.52
CA ASP A 222 -9.02 -7.45 0.04
C ASP A 222 -7.51 -7.53 0.25
N HIS A 223 -6.79 -6.44 -0.01
CA HIS A 223 -5.36 -6.38 0.24
C HIS A 223 -5.02 -6.59 1.71
N THR A 224 -5.64 -5.85 2.61
CA THR A 224 -5.33 -5.94 4.04
C THR A 224 -5.79 -7.26 4.65
N ARG A 225 -6.86 -7.88 4.11
CA ARG A 225 -7.25 -9.24 4.46
C ARG A 225 -6.19 -10.27 4.01
N ALA A 226 -5.65 -10.15 2.80
CA ALA A 226 -4.57 -11.01 2.34
C ALA A 226 -3.31 -10.86 3.22
N ILE A 227 -2.96 -9.63 3.62
CA ILE A 227 -1.84 -9.39 4.55
C ILE A 227 -2.08 -10.06 5.91
N ALA A 228 -3.30 -9.98 6.45
CA ALA A 228 -3.66 -10.69 7.68
C ALA A 228 -3.52 -12.21 7.52
N MET A 229 -3.97 -12.78 6.39
CA MET A 229 -3.78 -14.21 6.09
C MET A 229 -2.29 -14.59 6.01
N VAL A 230 -1.45 -13.74 5.40
CA VAL A 230 0.01 -13.95 5.37
C VAL A 230 0.60 -13.81 6.77
N LEU A 231 0.17 -12.87 7.58
CA LEU A 231 0.64 -12.69 8.96
C LEU A 231 0.40 -13.95 9.79
N ILE A 232 -0.78 -14.57 9.65
CA ILE A 232 -1.20 -15.74 10.44
C ILE A 232 -0.61 -17.04 9.88
N GLY A 233 -0.72 -17.27 8.57
CA GLY A 233 -0.46 -18.57 7.95
C GLY A 233 0.67 -18.59 6.92
N GLY A 234 1.24 -17.43 6.57
CA GLY A 234 2.32 -17.38 5.57
C GLY A 234 3.60 -18.04 6.06
N ARG A 235 4.31 -18.68 5.15
CA ARG A 235 5.56 -19.38 5.47
C ARG A 235 6.76 -18.43 5.49
N ALA A 236 7.67 -18.64 6.43
CA ALA A 236 8.92 -17.87 6.54
C ALA A 236 9.73 -17.89 5.23
N GLY A 237 10.25 -16.73 4.85
CA GLY A 237 11.06 -16.56 3.63
C GLY A 237 10.27 -16.60 2.33
N GLN A 238 8.94 -16.74 2.38
CA GLN A 238 8.12 -16.79 1.18
C GLN A 238 7.64 -15.40 0.76
N ILE A 239 7.43 -15.28 -0.55
CA ILE A 239 6.84 -14.12 -1.20
C ILE A 239 5.42 -14.53 -1.61
N TYR A 240 4.46 -13.62 -1.50
CA TYR A 240 3.08 -13.80 -1.91
C TYR A 240 2.62 -12.62 -2.76
N ASN A 241 2.25 -12.88 -3.99
CA ASN A 241 1.58 -11.91 -4.84
C ASN A 241 0.12 -11.74 -4.42
N ILE A 242 -0.35 -10.48 -4.41
CA ILE A 242 -1.73 -10.14 -4.05
C ILE A 242 -2.30 -9.25 -5.16
N GLY A 243 -3.13 -9.80 -6.01
CA GLY A 243 -3.79 -9.11 -7.11
C GLY A 243 -5.30 -9.03 -6.92
N GLY A 244 -5.91 -8.06 -7.59
CA GLY A 244 -7.37 -7.85 -7.58
C GLY A 244 -8.09 -8.58 -8.72
N GLY A 245 -7.37 -8.92 -9.78
CA GLY A 245 -7.92 -9.62 -10.95
C GLY A 245 -8.76 -8.73 -11.87
N THR A 246 -8.70 -7.42 -11.73
CA THR A 246 -9.41 -6.46 -12.60
C THR A 246 -8.42 -5.54 -13.29
N GLU A 247 -8.06 -5.90 -14.51
CA GLU A 247 -7.16 -5.09 -15.34
C GLU A 247 -7.95 -4.05 -16.14
N LEU A 248 -7.57 -2.79 -16.01
CA LEU A 248 -8.14 -1.67 -16.77
C LEU A 248 -7.02 -0.78 -17.31
N THR A 249 -7.21 -0.27 -18.51
CA THR A 249 -6.42 0.86 -19.00
C THR A 249 -6.76 2.12 -18.19
N ASN A 250 -5.84 3.06 -18.09
CA ASN A 250 -6.13 4.36 -17.47
C ASN A 250 -7.28 5.09 -18.18
N ARG A 251 -7.47 4.86 -19.47
CA ARG A 251 -8.60 5.40 -20.25
C ARG A 251 -9.92 4.78 -19.85
N GLU A 252 -10.00 3.45 -19.66
CA GLU A 252 -11.21 2.77 -19.17
C GLU A 252 -11.55 3.20 -17.77
N LEU A 253 -10.56 3.24 -16.88
CA LEU A 253 -10.75 3.77 -15.53
C LEU A 253 -11.30 5.22 -15.55
N THR A 254 -10.73 6.09 -16.40
CA THR A 254 -11.19 7.47 -16.55
C THR A 254 -12.67 7.51 -16.97
N GLN A 255 -13.05 6.67 -17.94
CA GLN A 255 -14.46 6.59 -18.40
C GLN A 255 -15.39 6.17 -17.24
N LEU A 256 -15.00 5.19 -16.43
CA LEU A 256 -15.80 4.75 -15.28
C LEU A 256 -15.95 5.87 -14.25
N LEU A 257 -14.89 6.63 -13.97
CA LEU A 257 -14.92 7.76 -13.03
C LEU A 257 -15.77 8.93 -13.56
N LEU A 258 -15.70 9.24 -14.86
CA LEU A 258 -16.58 10.22 -15.49
C LEU A 258 -18.05 9.81 -15.34
N ASN A 259 -18.38 8.56 -15.67
CA ASN A 259 -19.74 8.03 -15.54
C ASN A 259 -20.25 8.13 -14.08
N SER A 260 -19.41 7.73 -13.10
CA SER A 260 -19.77 7.73 -11.67
C SER A 260 -19.98 9.14 -11.09
N THR A 261 -19.41 10.15 -11.74
CA THR A 261 -19.53 11.55 -11.32
C THR A 261 -20.49 12.37 -12.18
N GLY A 262 -21.07 11.78 -13.25
CA GLY A 262 -21.98 12.44 -14.18
C GLY A 262 -21.27 13.45 -15.08
N LYS A 263 -19.99 13.20 -15.38
CA LYS A 263 -19.15 14.03 -16.26
C LYS A 263 -18.85 13.33 -17.58
N ASP A 264 -18.31 14.07 -18.54
CA ASP A 264 -17.91 13.58 -19.85
C ASP A 264 -16.43 13.89 -20.16
N TRP A 265 -15.97 13.51 -21.33
CA TRP A 265 -14.57 13.69 -21.75
C TRP A 265 -14.12 15.15 -21.90
N SER A 266 -15.03 16.14 -21.86
CA SER A 266 -14.64 17.56 -21.85
C SER A 266 -13.91 17.96 -20.55
N TYR A 267 -14.03 17.16 -19.50
CA TYR A 267 -13.31 17.32 -18.24
C TYR A 267 -11.92 16.67 -18.20
N VAL A 268 -11.43 16.11 -19.32
CA VAL A 268 -10.15 15.38 -19.38
C VAL A 268 -9.13 16.18 -20.16
N ASP A 269 -8.05 16.57 -19.49
CA ASP A 269 -6.86 17.19 -20.11
C ASP A 269 -5.82 16.12 -20.41
N ARG A 270 -5.41 16.00 -21.66
CA ARG A 270 -4.28 15.14 -22.03
C ARG A 270 -2.98 15.84 -21.69
N VAL A 271 -2.14 15.17 -20.91
CA VAL A 271 -0.83 15.68 -20.50
C VAL A 271 0.29 14.78 -21.03
N ALA A 272 1.53 15.29 -21.04
CA ALA A 272 2.70 14.51 -21.44
C ALA A 272 2.83 13.24 -20.60
N ASP A 273 3.23 12.15 -21.23
CA ASP A 273 3.39 10.88 -20.51
C ASP A 273 4.57 10.95 -19.52
N ARG A 274 4.50 10.13 -18.49
CA ARG A 274 5.50 10.03 -17.44
C ARG A 274 6.77 9.34 -17.92
N LEU A 275 7.93 9.78 -17.47
CA LEU A 275 9.19 9.08 -17.72
C LEU A 275 9.21 7.74 -16.99
N GLY A 276 9.65 6.68 -17.68
CA GLY A 276 9.70 5.33 -17.12
C GLY A 276 8.31 4.76 -16.78
N HIS A 277 7.27 5.18 -17.50
CA HIS A 277 5.90 4.73 -17.23
C HIS A 277 5.69 3.32 -17.77
N ASP A 278 5.64 2.35 -16.88
CA ASP A 278 5.37 0.95 -17.25
C ASP A 278 4.03 0.79 -17.95
N LEU A 279 4.02 -0.02 -19.01
CA LEU A 279 2.82 -0.22 -19.82
C LEU A 279 1.78 -1.05 -19.07
N ARG A 280 2.17 -2.17 -18.45
CA ARG A 280 1.25 -3.07 -17.76
C ARG A 280 1.92 -3.75 -16.58
N TYR A 281 1.18 -3.86 -15.48
CA TYR A 281 1.48 -4.71 -14.33
C TYR A 281 0.43 -5.81 -14.22
N SER A 282 0.88 -7.04 -13.97
CA SER A 282 -0.01 -8.16 -13.68
C SER A 282 0.73 -9.22 -12.88
N VAL A 283 0.11 -9.73 -11.82
CA VAL A 283 0.67 -10.76 -10.96
C VAL A 283 -0.20 -12.00 -10.91
N ASP A 284 0.44 -13.16 -10.88
CA ASP A 284 -0.21 -14.45 -10.63
C ASP A 284 -0.39 -14.64 -9.12
N ILE A 285 -1.63 -14.87 -8.69
CA ILE A 285 -2.00 -15.08 -7.28
C ILE A 285 -2.24 -16.55 -6.93
N SER A 286 -1.92 -17.48 -7.82
CA SER A 286 -2.20 -18.92 -7.63
C SER A 286 -1.57 -19.48 -6.36
N LYS A 287 -0.40 -18.99 -5.98
CA LYS A 287 0.29 -19.40 -4.76
C LYS A 287 -0.47 -19.03 -3.49
N ILE A 288 -0.85 -17.76 -3.33
CA ILE A 288 -1.59 -17.34 -2.15
C ILE A 288 -2.98 -17.96 -2.09
N GLN A 289 -3.60 -18.21 -3.25
CA GLN A 289 -4.86 -18.96 -3.33
C GLN A 289 -4.69 -20.40 -2.83
N ALA A 290 -3.67 -21.11 -3.31
CA ALA A 290 -3.44 -22.51 -2.96
C ALA A 290 -3.01 -22.69 -1.50
N GLU A 291 -2.15 -21.80 -0.99
CA GLU A 291 -1.55 -21.94 0.34
C GLU A 291 -2.43 -21.33 1.46
N LEU A 292 -3.11 -20.23 1.19
CA LEU A 292 -3.83 -19.47 2.21
C LEU A 292 -5.34 -19.28 1.91
N GLY A 293 -5.83 -19.73 0.74
CA GLY A 293 -7.23 -19.60 0.36
C GLY A 293 -7.67 -18.16 0.02
N TYR A 294 -6.73 -17.29 -0.30
CA TYR A 294 -7.07 -15.91 -0.70
C TYR A 294 -7.82 -15.89 -2.03
N ALA A 295 -8.85 -15.06 -2.11
CA ALA A 295 -9.49 -14.63 -3.35
C ALA A 295 -10.04 -13.21 -3.15
N PRO A 296 -9.96 -12.30 -4.14
CA PRO A 296 -10.62 -11.01 -4.09
C PRO A 296 -12.14 -11.20 -3.84
N GLN A 297 -12.72 -10.36 -2.99
CA GLN A 297 -14.14 -10.45 -2.60
C GLN A 297 -14.94 -9.21 -3.00
N VAL A 298 -14.27 -8.07 -3.21
CA VAL A 298 -14.92 -6.82 -3.57
C VAL A 298 -14.95 -6.67 -5.09
N PRO A 299 -16.13 -6.79 -5.76
CA PRO A 299 -16.23 -6.52 -7.19
C PRO A 299 -15.82 -5.08 -7.48
N PHE A 300 -14.99 -4.87 -8.52
CA PHE A 300 -14.39 -3.56 -8.80
C PHE A 300 -15.46 -2.45 -9.00
N GLU A 301 -16.50 -2.72 -9.76
CA GLU A 301 -17.55 -1.73 -10.03
C GLU A 301 -18.27 -1.28 -8.75
N GLN A 302 -18.57 -2.24 -7.85
CA GLN A 302 -19.19 -1.93 -6.56
C GLN A 302 -18.23 -1.15 -5.67
N GLY A 303 -16.98 -1.61 -5.53
CA GLY A 303 -15.97 -0.94 -4.73
C GLY A 303 -15.66 0.47 -5.23
N LEU A 304 -15.64 0.69 -6.56
CA LEU A 304 -15.44 2.02 -7.14
C LEU A 304 -16.63 2.94 -6.82
N ALA A 305 -17.86 2.45 -6.93
CA ALA A 305 -19.05 3.22 -6.60
C ALA A 305 -19.04 3.64 -5.11
N ASP A 306 -18.71 2.71 -4.22
CA ASP A 306 -18.60 2.96 -2.77
C ASP A 306 -17.52 4.00 -2.46
N VAL A 307 -16.37 3.94 -3.14
CA VAL A 307 -15.28 4.91 -3.01
C VAL A 307 -15.71 6.31 -3.49
N VAL A 308 -16.37 6.42 -4.65
CA VAL A 308 -16.88 7.71 -5.14
C VAL A 308 -17.88 8.31 -4.16
N GLN A 309 -18.79 7.48 -3.62
CA GLN A 309 -19.75 7.94 -2.62
C GLN A 309 -19.05 8.37 -1.33
N TRP A 310 -18.06 7.62 -0.88
CA TRP A 310 -17.28 7.97 0.30
C TRP A 310 -16.62 9.36 0.16
N TYR A 311 -15.99 9.68 -1.00
CA TYR A 311 -15.39 11.00 -1.22
C TYR A 311 -16.46 12.12 -1.25
N ARG A 312 -17.66 11.86 -1.75
CA ARG A 312 -18.77 12.82 -1.68
C ARG A 312 -19.15 13.15 -0.23
N ASP A 313 -19.23 12.12 0.62
CA ASP A 313 -19.70 12.25 2.01
C ASP A 313 -18.60 12.75 2.96
N ASN A 314 -17.33 12.64 2.59
CA ASN A 314 -16.19 12.96 3.45
C ASN A 314 -15.34 14.13 2.94
N ARG A 315 -15.98 15.17 2.42
CA ARG A 315 -15.30 16.35 1.89
C ARG A 315 -14.35 16.99 2.92
N SER A 316 -14.77 17.11 4.17
CA SER A 316 -13.96 17.68 5.27
C SER A 316 -12.67 16.91 5.54
N TRP A 317 -12.62 15.62 5.17
CA TRP A 317 -11.41 14.82 5.31
C TRP A 317 -10.40 15.09 4.17
N TRP A 318 -10.86 15.10 2.91
CA TRP A 318 -9.94 15.17 1.77
C TRP A 318 -9.58 16.59 1.31
N GLU A 319 -10.43 17.59 1.52
CA GLU A 319 -10.18 18.95 1.04
C GLU A 319 -8.90 19.58 1.62
N PRO A 320 -8.62 19.48 2.94
CA PRO A 320 -7.35 19.94 3.50
C PRO A 320 -6.13 19.17 2.98
N LEU A 321 -6.28 17.86 2.73
CA LEU A 321 -5.19 17.02 2.20
C LEU A 321 -4.87 17.36 0.75
N LYS A 322 -5.89 17.66 -0.06
CA LYS A 322 -5.72 18.08 -1.45
C LYS A 322 -4.95 19.41 -1.54
N ALA A 323 -5.28 20.38 -0.70
CA ALA A 323 -4.53 21.63 -0.62
C ALA A 323 -3.05 21.41 -0.24
N ARG A 324 -2.76 20.45 0.65
CA ARG A 324 -1.37 20.07 0.99
C ARG A 324 -0.65 19.40 -0.18
N ALA A 325 -1.34 18.56 -0.96
CA ALA A 325 -0.75 17.87 -2.12
C ALA A 325 -0.37 18.84 -3.25
N GLU A 326 -1.13 19.94 -3.43
CA GLU A 326 -0.85 20.98 -4.43
C GLU A 326 0.37 21.85 -4.06
N LEU A 327 0.74 21.93 -2.78
CA LEU A 327 1.86 22.73 -2.26
C LEU A 327 3.19 21.94 -2.18
N SER A 328 3.18 20.63 -2.34
CA SER A 328 4.32 19.72 -2.18
C SER A 328 4.83 19.18 -3.51
#